data_3447e39b056026d671462484c88001b4
#
_entry.id   3447e39b056026d671462484c88001b4
#
_cell.length_a   1.000
_cell.length_b   1.000
_cell.length_c   1.000
_cell.angle_alpha   90.00
_cell.angle_beta   90.00
_cell.angle_gamma   90.00
#
_symmetry.space_group_name_H-M   'P 1'
#
loop_
_entity.id
_entity.type
_entity.pdbx_description
1 polymer ?
#
loop_
_entity_poly.entity_id
_entity_poly.type
_entity_poly.pdbx_seq_one_letter_code
_entity_poly.pdbx_strand_id
1 'polypeptide(L)'
;MNLAFVELFGQATALCRGNFDKLFVPFRCVASDVYNKRPIIFKEGDLGDAVRASMSFPGMFKPIEIDSVLAYDGGIYNNFPVNVMTENFHPDIIIGSVVSSNPGKPQEGDIIGQLESMIMQKTDYSVPDSTGILMTFKYDDVSLMDFNRFDELHDIGYERTMELMDSIKNRIPRRMDYRLLEKERMAFKKKMPEFRFRNIIIHGANDQQKKYIRKEFHSEEDGTFSLEELRKGYFRLMSSDNMISEIIPHAVYNPYENDFNLDLKVRMKDDLSLRVGGNVGSNG
;
A
#
# COMPACT_ATOMS: atom_id res chain seq x y z
N MET A 1 0.57 2.51 10.41
CA MET A 1 0.53 2.06 9.00
C MET A 1 1.26 3.03 8.06
N ASN A 2 0.94 4.34 8.05
CA ASN A 2 1.49 5.30 7.07
C ASN A 2 3.02 5.34 7.02
N LEU A 3 3.71 5.31 8.16
CA LEU A 3 5.18 5.32 8.21
C LEU A 3 5.80 4.06 7.57
N ALA A 4 5.16 2.90 7.70
CA ALA A 4 5.67 1.66 7.11
C ALA A 4 5.78 1.73 5.58
N PHE A 5 4.89 2.45 4.90
CA PHE A 5 4.98 2.65 3.45
C PHE A 5 6.18 3.50 3.06
N VAL A 6 6.53 4.52 3.87
CA VAL A 6 7.77 5.29 3.66
C VAL A 6 8.98 4.39 3.81
N GLU A 7 9.04 3.58 4.86
CA GLU A 7 10.16 2.68 5.14
C GLU A 7 10.35 1.61 4.05
N LEU A 8 9.26 1.06 3.54
CA LEU A 8 9.30 -0.01 2.54
C LEU A 8 9.57 0.51 1.13
N PHE A 9 9.02 1.67 0.77
CA PHE A 9 8.95 2.10 -0.63
C PHE A 9 9.69 3.41 -0.93
N GLY A 10 9.99 4.25 0.07
CA GLY A 10 10.55 5.57 -0.15
C GLY A 10 11.88 5.58 -0.90
N GLN A 11 12.80 4.66 -0.58
CA GLN A 11 14.08 4.55 -1.27
C GLN A 11 13.93 4.09 -2.73
N ALA A 12 12.99 3.16 -3.00
CA ALA A 12 12.71 2.70 -4.36
C ALA A 12 12.05 3.80 -5.18
N THR A 13 11.09 4.54 -4.60
CA THR A 13 10.48 5.73 -5.20
C THR A 13 11.54 6.76 -5.57
N ALA A 14 12.48 7.05 -4.66
CA ALA A 14 13.58 7.98 -4.90
C ALA A 14 14.49 7.52 -6.05
N LEU A 15 14.92 6.25 -6.04
CA LEU A 15 15.81 5.70 -7.07
C LEU A 15 15.18 5.75 -8.46
N CYS A 16 13.91 5.36 -8.59
CA CYS A 16 13.21 5.36 -9.86
C CYS A 16 12.59 6.73 -10.24
N ARG A 17 12.72 7.75 -9.36
CA ARG A 17 12.13 9.08 -9.52
C ARG A 17 10.63 9.03 -9.79
N GLY A 18 9.95 8.18 -9.04
CA GLY A 18 8.51 7.96 -9.16
C GLY A 18 8.05 7.22 -10.43
N ASN A 19 8.93 6.80 -11.33
CA ASN A 19 8.55 6.06 -12.53
C ASN A 19 8.65 4.54 -12.28
N PHE A 20 7.51 3.85 -12.23
CA PHE A 20 7.45 2.43 -11.87
C PHE A 20 8.01 1.49 -12.95
N ASP A 21 8.23 1.96 -14.17
CA ASP A 21 8.96 1.20 -15.20
C ASP A 21 10.47 1.08 -14.92
N LYS A 22 11.00 1.95 -14.05
CA LYS A 22 12.42 1.95 -13.63
C LYS A 22 12.67 1.16 -12.34
N LEU A 23 11.65 0.56 -11.75
CA LEU A 23 11.82 -0.40 -10.65
C LEU A 23 12.58 -1.63 -11.16
N PHE A 24 13.17 -2.39 -10.24
CA PHE A 24 13.87 -3.64 -10.58
C PHE A 24 12.98 -4.60 -11.39
N VAL A 25 11.72 -4.68 -11.04
CA VAL A 25 10.64 -5.28 -11.83
C VAL A 25 9.64 -4.17 -12.13
N PRO A 26 9.37 -3.85 -13.40
CA PRO A 26 8.34 -2.87 -13.76
C PRO A 26 7.00 -3.22 -13.11
N PHE A 27 6.31 -2.21 -12.59
CA PHE A 27 5.16 -2.41 -11.72
C PHE A 27 3.95 -1.57 -12.12
N ARG A 28 2.77 -2.12 -11.93
CA ARG A 28 1.48 -1.41 -12.00
C ARG A 28 0.68 -1.75 -10.76
N CYS A 29 -0.12 -0.79 -10.32
CA CYS A 29 -0.98 -0.92 -9.18
C CYS A 29 -2.34 -0.31 -9.53
N VAL A 30 -3.41 -0.98 -9.12
CA VAL A 30 -4.78 -0.52 -9.40
C VAL A 30 -5.45 -0.07 -8.12
N ALA A 31 -6.07 1.10 -8.16
CA ALA A 31 -7.00 1.58 -7.14
C ALA A 31 -8.34 1.95 -7.77
N SER A 32 -9.28 2.42 -6.97
CA SER A 32 -10.62 2.77 -7.41
C SER A 32 -10.98 4.21 -7.06
N ASP A 33 -11.38 4.98 -8.07
CA ASP A 33 -12.07 6.26 -7.94
C ASP A 33 -13.57 5.99 -7.84
N VAL A 34 -14.06 5.90 -6.60
CA VAL A 34 -15.47 5.54 -6.34
C VAL A 34 -16.43 6.65 -6.77
N TYR A 35 -15.98 7.90 -6.72
CA TYR A 35 -16.79 9.05 -7.16
C TYR A 35 -17.06 9.00 -8.67
N ASN A 36 -16.01 8.80 -9.48
CA ASN A 36 -16.13 8.72 -10.93
C ASN A 36 -16.40 7.30 -11.45
N LYS A 37 -16.49 6.30 -10.56
CA LYS A 37 -16.78 4.89 -10.87
C LYS A 37 -15.83 4.27 -11.89
N ARG A 38 -14.52 4.47 -11.69
CA ARG A 38 -13.48 3.98 -12.61
C ARG A 38 -12.26 3.46 -11.86
N PRO A 39 -11.49 2.52 -12.44
CA PRO A 39 -10.19 2.16 -11.91
C PRO A 39 -9.18 3.30 -12.13
N ILE A 40 -8.23 3.40 -11.20
CA ILE A 40 -7.02 4.23 -11.31
C ILE A 40 -5.84 3.28 -11.48
N ILE A 41 -5.06 3.46 -12.54
CA ILE A 41 -3.87 2.65 -12.81
C ILE A 41 -2.63 3.49 -12.50
N PHE A 42 -1.93 3.15 -11.42
CA PHE A 42 -0.69 3.81 -11.07
C PHE A 42 0.50 3.21 -11.83
N LYS A 43 1.23 4.05 -12.52
CA LYS A 43 2.49 3.77 -13.23
C LYS A 43 3.63 4.68 -12.81
N GLU A 44 3.30 5.70 -12.04
CA GLU A 44 4.20 6.74 -11.54
C GLU A 44 3.65 7.39 -10.26
N GLY A 45 4.48 8.17 -9.57
CA GLY A 45 4.17 8.86 -8.32
C GLY A 45 4.88 8.25 -7.12
N ASP A 46 4.32 8.44 -5.93
CA ASP A 46 4.80 7.76 -4.73
C ASP A 46 4.33 6.29 -4.72
N LEU A 47 5.30 5.36 -4.68
CA LEU A 47 5.00 3.94 -4.71
C LEU A 47 4.25 3.48 -3.45
N GLY A 48 4.58 4.08 -2.30
CA GLY A 48 3.90 3.80 -1.04
C GLY A 48 2.43 4.20 -1.06
N ASP A 49 2.14 5.38 -1.60
CA ASP A 49 0.76 5.86 -1.76
C ASP A 49 -0.03 4.99 -2.75
N ALA A 50 0.57 4.62 -3.88
CA ALA A 50 -0.07 3.77 -4.88
C ALA A 50 -0.43 2.38 -4.30
N VAL A 51 0.51 1.73 -3.59
CA VAL A 51 0.26 0.44 -2.94
C VAL A 51 -0.78 0.58 -1.83
N ARG A 52 -0.69 1.65 -1.03
CA ARG A 52 -1.66 1.91 0.02
C ARG A 52 -3.07 2.13 -0.53
N ALA A 53 -3.21 2.88 -1.61
CA ALA A 53 -4.50 3.08 -2.28
C ALA A 53 -5.10 1.75 -2.72
N SER A 54 -4.28 0.90 -3.37
CA SER A 54 -4.68 -0.39 -3.90
C SER A 54 -5.19 -1.39 -2.85
N MET A 55 -4.84 -1.21 -1.59
CA MET A 55 -5.28 -2.06 -0.47
C MET A 55 -6.26 -1.37 0.48
N SER A 56 -6.75 -0.18 0.14
CA SER A 56 -7.66 0.60 1.00
C SER A 56 -9.10 0.12 0.88
N PHE A 57 -9.37 -1.10 1.38
CA PHE A 57 -10.70 -1.70 1.36
C PHE A 57 -11.67 -0.89 2.25
N PRO A 58 -12.85 -0.50 1.73
CA PRO A 58 -13.84 0.26 2.49
C PRO A 58 -14.30 -0.45 3.77
N GLY A 59 -14.33 0.30 4.87
CA GLY A 59 -14.70 -0.24 6.18
C GLY A 59 -13.54 -0.84 6.98
N MET A 60 -12.46 -1.27 6.33
CA MET A 60 -11.25 -1.80 6.99
C MET A 60 -10.13 -0.78 7.07
N PHE A 61 -9.86 -0.09 5.97
CA PHE A 61 -8.80 0.92 5.87
C PHE A 61 -9.36 2.26 5.43
N LYS A 62 -8.75 3.32 5.94
CA LYS A 62 -9.07 4.67 5.46
C LYS A 62 -8.56 4.83 4.04
N PRO A 63 -9.38 5.39 3.13
CA PRO A 63 -8.93 5.74 1.79
C PRO A 63 -7.81 6.77 1.85
N ILE A 64 -7.04 6.87 0.78
CA ILE A 64 -5.99 7.87 0.63
C ILE A 64 -6.37 8.88 -0.46
N GLU A 65 -6.09 10.14 -0.21
CA GLU A 65 -6.24 11.19 -1.22
C GLU A 65 -4.96 11.32 -2.05
N ILE A 66 -5.06 11.06 -3.36
CA ILE A 66 -4.00 11.21 -4.35
C ILE A 66 -4.53 12.12 -5.45
N ASP A 67 -3.83 13.22 -5.73
CA ASP A 67 -4.22 14.21 -6.76
C ASP A 67 -5.69 14.68 -6.64
N SER A 68 -6.13 14.94 -5.41
CA SER A 68 -7.51 15.35 -5.08
C SER A 68 -8.58 14.28 -5.37
N VAL A 69 -8.18 13.03 -5.60
CA VAL A 69 -9.07 11.88 -5.75
C VAL A 69 -8.96 11.00 -4.51
N LEU A 70 -10.08 10.68 -3.90
CA LEU A 70 -10.14 9.74 -2.80
C LEU A 70 -10.11 8.31 -3.37
N ALA A 71 -8.95 7.69 -3.24
CA ALA A 71 -8.66 6.37 -3.80
C ALA A 71 -8.95 5.25 -2.80
N TYR A 72 -9.63 4.22 -3.27
CA TYR A 72 -9.97 3.00 -2.54
C TYR A 72 -9.33 1.78 -3.21
N ASP A 73 -9.52 0.61 -2.60
CA ASP A 73 -9.04 -0.68 -3.09
C ASP A 73 -9.40 -0.92 -4.57
N GLY A 74 -8.42 -1.37 -5.33
CA GLY A 74 -8.58 -1.63 -6.77
C GLY A 74 -9.56 -2.74 -7.10
N GLY A 75 -9.77 -3.66 -6.17
CA GLY A 75 -10.69 -4.78 -6.31
C GLY A 75 -12.15 -4.37 -6.51
N ILE A 76 -12.52 -3.12 -6.18
CA ILE A 76 -13.87 -2.62 -6.43
C ILE A 76 -14.21 -2.64 -7.93
N TYR A 77 -13.28 -2.22 -8.81
CA TYR A 77 -13.54 -2.10 -10.25
C TYR A 77 -12.66 -3.01 -11.11
N ASN A 78 -11.50 -3.47 -10.61
CA ASN A 78 -10.59 -4.33 -11.38
C ASN A 78 -9.74 -5.20 -10.44
N ASN A 79 -10.34 -6.26 -9.92
CA ASN A 79 -9.70 -7.16 -8.95
C ASN A 79 -8.72 -8.16 -9.58
N PHE A 80 -8.72 -8.30 -10.91
CA PHE A 80 -7.79 -9.16 -11.65
C PHE A 80 -7.36 -8.48 -12.95
N PRO A 81 -6.36 -7.58 -12.89
CA PRO A 81 -6.07 -6.59 -13.93
C PRO A 81 -5.26 -7.15 -15.12
N VAL A 82 -5.73 -8.22 -15.76
CA VAL A 82 -5.09 -8.82 -16.96
C VAL A 82 -5.03 -7.82 -18.12
N ASN A 83 -6.07 -7.00 -18.27
CA ASN A 83 -6.09 -5.93 -19.27
C ASN A 83 -4.94 -4.93 -19.05
N VAL A 84 -4.70 -4.52 -17.80
CA VAL A 84 -3.59 -3.61 -17.45
C VAL A 84 -2.24 -4.24 -17.76
N MET A 85 -2.07 -5.52 -17.45
CA MET A 85 -0.86 -6.27 -17.76
C MET A 85 -0.64 -6.32 -19.28
N THR A 86 -1.65 -6.67 -20.05
CA THR A 86 -1.58 -6.78 -21.51
C THR A 86 -1.27 -5.44 -22.17
N GLU A 87 -1.97 -4.38 -21.77
CA GLU A 87 -1.86 -3.05 -22.39
C GLU A 87 -0.53 -2.35 -22.07
N ASN A 88 0.03 -2.58 -20.86
CA ASN A 88 1.21 -1.86 -20.41
C ASN A 88 2.53 -2.61 -20.65
N PHE A 89 2.50 -3.94 -20.69
CA PHE A 89 3.72 -4.74 -20.74
C PHE A 89 3.82 -5.63 -21.96
N HIS A 90 2.73 -5.89 -22.69
CA HIS A 90 2.68 -6.78 -23.86
C HIS A 90 3.44 -8.11 -23.64
N PRO A 91 3.15 -8.85 -22.56
CA PRO A 91 3.92 -10.01 -22.16
C PRO A 91 3.69 -11.21 -23.11
N ASP A 92 4.72 -12.03 -23.30
CA ASP A 92 4.61 -13.32 -24.01
C ASP A 92 3.79 -14.33 -23.21
N ILE A 93 3.91 -14.29 -21.87
CA ILE A 93 3.19 -15.14 -20.94
C ILE A 93 2.67 -14.32 -19.76
N ILE A 94 1.41 -14.53 -19.39
CA ILE A 94 0.78 -13.98 -18.20
C ILE A 94 0.58 -15.10 -17.19
N ILE A 95 1.12 -14.95 -15.99
CA ILE A 95 0.82 -15.83 -14.85
C ILE A 95 -0.17 -15.10 -13.96
N GLY A 96 -1.40 -15.60 -13.90
CA GLY A 96 -2.44 -15.08 -13.02
C GLY A 96 -2.57 -15.90 -11.75
N SER A 97 -2.52 -15.25 -10.58
CA SER A 97 -2.74 -15.87 -9.28
C SER A 97 -4.05 -15.35 -8.69
N VAL A 98 -5.01 -16.23 -8.51
CA VAL A 98 -6.36 -15.89 -8.03
C VAL A 98 -6.57 -16.54 -6.67
N VAL A 99 -6.74 -15.70 -5.64
CA VAL A 99 -7.05 -16.12 -4.25
C VAL A 99 -8.44 -15.63 -3.80
N SER A 100 -9.18 -15.00 -4.71
CA SER A 100 -10.49 -14.39 -4.45
C SER A 100 -11.53 -14.98 -5.41
N SER A 101 -12.79 -14.74 -5.10
CA SER A 101 -13.94 -15.05 -5.97
C SER A 101 -14.86 -13.84 -6.05
N ASN A 102 -15.76 -13.84 -7.01
CA ASN A 102 -16.81 -12.82 -7.03
C ASN A 102 -17.70 -12.96 -5.78
N PRO A 103 -18.18 -11.86 -5.20
CA PRO A 103 -19.06 -11.89 -4.04
C PRO A 103 -20.26 -12.82 -4.26
N GLY A 104 -20.53 -13.65 -3.27
CA GLY A 104 -21.70 -14.51 -3.25
C GLY A 104 -22.98 -13.78 -2.86
N LYS A 105 -24.05 -14.53 -2.55
CA LYS A 105 -25.26 -13.92 -1.98
C LYS A 105 -24.94 -13.40 -0.58
N PRO A 106 -25.28 -12.12 -0.27
CA PRO A 106 -25.07 -11.57 1.06
C PRO A 106 -25.82 -12.40 2.12
N GLN A 107 -25.18 -12.61 3.28
CA GLN A 107 -25.78 -13.29 4.41
C GLN A 107 -26.10 -12.30 5.52
N GLU A 108 -27.16 -12.57 6.29
CA GLU A 108 -27.52 -11.78 7.46
C GLU A 108 -26.40 -11.89 8.51
N GLY A 109 -25.87 -10.74 8.97
CA GLY A 109 -24.76 -10.69 9.94
C GLY A 109 -23.36 -10.59 9.31
N ASP A 110 -23.18 -10.89 8.05
CA ASP A 110 -21.92 -10.69 7.32
C ASP A 110 -21.86 -9.28 6.69
N ILE A 111 -21.46 -8.32 7.49
CA ILE A 111 -21.39 -6.91 7.07
C ILE A 111 -20.36 -6.72 5.94
N ILE A 112 -19.23 -7.41 5.99
CA ILE A 112 -18.17 -7.30 4.98
C ILE A 112 -18.65 -7.87 3.65
N GLY A 113 -19.20 -9.07 3.64
CA GLY A 113 -19.76 -9.67 2.41
C GLY A 113 -20.94 -8.89 1.84
N GLN A 114 -21.74 -8.24 2.69
CA GLN A 114 -22.79 -7.32 2.24
C GLN A 114 -22.19 -6.10 1.54
N LEU A 115 -21.16 -5.46 2.13
CA LEU A 115 -20.44 -4.34 1.52
C LEU A 115 -19.79 -4.75 0.19
N GLU A 116 -19.10 -5.89 0.16
CA GLU A 116 -18.51 -6.44 -1.08
C GLU A 116 -19.57 -6.59 -2.18
N SER A 117 -20.71 -7.20 -1.86
CA SER A 117 -21.80 -7.40 -2.81
C SER A 117 -22.41 -6.10 -3.34
N MET A 118 -22.34 -5.01 -2.56
CA MET A 118 -22.88 -3.70 -2.93
C MET A 118 -21.92 -2.87 -3.79
N ILE A 119 -20.60 -2.97 -3.54
CA ILE A 119 -19.62 -2.05 -4.11
C ILE A 119 -18.71 -2.69 -5.15
N MET A 120 -18.40 -3.99 -5.04
CA MET A 120 -17.50 -4.67 -5.98
C MET A 120 -18.21 -5.04 -7.27
N GLN A 121 -17.56 -4.75 -8.39
CA GLN A 121 -18.01 -5.24 -9.68
C GLN A 121 -17.60 -6.70 -9.88
N LYS A 122 -18.36 -7.41 -10.72
CA LYS A 122 -17.97 -8.78 -11.12
C LYS A 122 -16.66 -8.71 -11.89
N THR A 123 -15.70 -9.49 -11.43
CA THR A 123 -14.38 -9.63 -12.04
C THR A 123 -14.36 -10.84 -12.96
N ASP A 124 -13.76 -10.68 -14.13
CA ASP A 124 -13.36 -11.79 -15.00
C ASP A 124 -11.98 -12.29 -14.56
N TYR A 125 -11.94 -13.46 -13.94
CA TYR A 125 -10.71 -14.11 -13.49
C TYR A 125 -10.08 -15.01 -14.58
N SER A 126 -10.30 -14.73 -15.84
CA SER A 126 -9.68 -15.46 -16.95
C SER A 126 -8.36 -14.84 -17.39
N VAL A 127 -7.53 -15.67 -17.99
CA VAL A 127 -6.33 -15.27 -18.74
C VAL A 127 -6.45 -15.78 -20.17
N PRO A 128 -5.80 -15.14 -21.18
CA PRO A 128 -5.87 -15.63 -22.55
C PRO A 128 -5.31 -17.05 -22.69
N ASP A 129 -5.99 -17.96 -23.35
CA ASP A 129 -5.64 -19.38 -23.47
C ASP A 129 -4.22 -19.61 -24.03
N SER A 130 -3.82 -18.79 -25.02
CA SER A 130 -2.53 -18.92 -25.71
C SER A 130 -1.35 -18.43 -24.85
N THR A 131 -1.54 -17.41 -24.05
CA THR A 131 -0.48 -16.73 -23.29
C THR A 131 -0.66 -16.80 -21.77
N GLY A 132 -1.79 -17.29 -21.29
CA GLY A 132 -2.13 -17.29 -19.87
C GLY A 132 -1.82 -18.61 -19.15
N ILE A 133 -1.34 -18.52 -17.91
CA ILE A 133 -1.26 -19.60 -16.92
C ILE A 133 -2.07 -19.11 -15.72
N LEU A 134 -3.22 -19.74 -15.46
CA LEU A 134 -4.08 -19.38 -14.34
C LEU A 134 -3.85 -20.34 -13.17
N MET A 135 -3.52 -19.79 -12.02
CA MET A 135 -3.42 -20.50 -10.75
C MET A 135 -4.56 -20.02 -9.84
N THR A 136 -5.47 -20.90 -9.47
CA THR A 136 -6.59 -20.60 -8.60
C THR A 136 -6.44 -21.30 -7.27
N PHE A 137 -6.42 -20.52 -6.19
CA PHE A 137 -6.34 -21.02 -4.82
C PHE A 137 -7.66 -20.73 -4.11
N LYS A 138 -8.34 -21.77 -3.64
CA LYS A 138 -9.57 -21.65 -2.87
C LYS A 138 -9.30 -21.99 -1.42
N TYR A 139 -9.75 -21.11 -0.55
CA TYR A 139 -9.66 -21.24 0.90
C TYR A 139 -11.08 -21.04 1.47
N ASP A 140 -11.79 -22.14 1.72
CA ASP A 140 -13.21 -22.08 2.11
C ASP A 140 -13.42 -21.63 3.57
N ASP A 141 -12.35 -21.67 4.38
CA ASP A 141 -12.36 -21.40 5.82
C ASP A 141 -11.48 -20.20 6.22
N VAL A 142 -11.12 -19.33 5.28
CA VAL A 142 -10.24 -18.17 5.51
C VAL A 142 -11.03 -16.89 5.37
N SER A 143 -10.98 -16.07 6.43
CA SER A 143 -11.50 -14.72 6.46
C SER A 143 -10.46 -13.70 6.03
N LEU A 144 -10.92 -12.55 5.53
CA LEU A 144 -10.09 -11.38 5.20
C LEU A 144 -9.23 -10.88 6.39
N MET A 145 -9.59 -11.23 7.64
CA MET A 145 -8.92 -10.80 8.86
C MET A 145 -7.99 -11.85 9.48
N ASP A 146 -7.82 -13.01 8.85
CA ASP A 146 -7.02 -14.12 9.40
C ASP A 146 -5.52 -13.94 9.16
N PHE A 147 -4.99 -12.76 9.48
CA PHE A 147 -3.56 -12.45 9.33
C PHE A 147 -2.64 -13.35 10.16
N ASN A 148 -3.16 -13.97 11.22
CA ASN A 148 -2.42 -14.91 12.07
C ASN A 148 -2.16 -16.27 11.38
N ARG A 149 -2.84 -16.56 10.27
CA ARG A 149 -2.65 -17.79 9.46
C ARG A 149 -1.67 -17.59 8.31
N PHE A 150 -0.90 -16.52 8.31
CA PHE A 150 0.00 -16.17 7.19
C PHE A 150 0.93 -17.31 6.79
N ASP A 151 1.62 -17.94 7.75
CA ASP A 151 2.60 -19.00 7.47
C ASP A 151 1.91 -20.22 6.86
N GLU A 152 0.75 -20.64 7.39
CA GLU A 152 -0.06 -21.73 6.85
C GLU A 152 -0.51 -21.47 5.42
N LEU A 153 -1.03 -20.27 5.15
CA LEU A 153 -1.51 -19.89 3.82
C LEU A 153 -0.37 -19.78 2.80
N HIS A 154 0.80 -19.30 3.26
CA HIS A 154 2.02 -19.26 2.46
C HIS A 154 2.44 -20.68 2.03
N ASP A 155 2.50 -21.62 2.96
CA ASP A 155 2.94 -22.99 2.69
C ASP A 155 1.98 -23.72 1.74
N ILE A 156 0.67 -23.58 1.95
CA ILE A 156 -0.35 -24.12 1.04
C ILE A 156 -0.19 -23.53 -0.37
N GLY A 157 0.00 -22.19 -0.47
CA GLY A 157 0.21 -21.53 -1.76
C GLY A 157 1.47 -22.02 -2.46
N TYR A 158 2.56 -22.20 -1.71
CA TYR A 158 3.82 -22.72 -2.23
C TYR A 158 3.67 -24.15 -2.76
N GLU A 159 3.12 -25.07 -1.96
CA GLU A 159 2.93 -26.47 -2.35
C GLU A 159 2.07 -26.60 -3.60
N ARG A 160 0.91 -25.95 -3.64
CA ARG A 160 0.02 -25.95 -4.81
C ARG A 160 0.68 -25.36 -6.06
N THR A 161 1.52 -24.33 -5.91
CA THR A 161 2.29 -23.78 -7.03
C THR A 161 3.33 -24.77 -7.52
N MET A 162 3.99 -25.50 -6.62
CA MET A 162 4.97 -26.52 -6.98
C MET A 162 4.34 -27.70 -7.74
N GLU A 163 3.10 -28.07 -7.47
CA GLU A 163 2.36 -29.06 -8.26
C GLU A 163 2.16 -28.63 -9.74
N LEU A 164 2.04 -27.32 -9.97
CA LEU A 164 1.89 -26.74 -11.32
C LEU A 164 3.22 -26.45 -12.01
N MET A 165 4.35 -26.61 -11.32
CA MET A 165 5.66 -26.13 -11.76
C MET A 165 6.12 -26.74 -13.09
N ASP A 166 5.83 -28.01 -13.34
CA ASP A 166 6.19 -28.66 -14.60
C ASP A 166 5.42 -28.06 -15.78
N SER A 167 4.13 -27.78 -15.59
CA SER A 167 3.31 -27.09 -16.60
C SER A 167 3.83 -25.69 -16.87
N ILE A 168 4.19 -24.94 -15.82
CA ILE A 168 4.78 -23.59 -15.94
C ILE A 168 6.11 -23.65 -16.69
N LYS A 169 6.99 -24.58 -16.32
CA LYS A 169 8.32 -24.74 -16.97
C LYS A 169 8.22 -25.14 -18.43
N ASN A 170 7.23 -25.94 -18.81
CA ASN A 170 7.02 -26.35 -20.20
C ASN A 170 6.58 -25.17 -21.09
N ARG A 171 5.81 -24.24 -20.54
CA ARG A 171 5.34 -23.02 -21.24
C ARG A 171 6.36 -21.90 -21.24
N ILE A 172 7.27 -21.86 -20.25
CA ILE A 172 8.30 -20.84 -20.10
C ILE A 172 9.68 -21.53 -20.25
N PRO A 173 10.21 -21.72 -21.47
CA PRO A 173 11.46 -22.43 -21.68
C PRO A 173 12.69 -21.60 -21.26
N ARG A 174 12.58 -20.27 -21.25
CA ARG A 174 13.66 -19.39 -20.83
C ARG A 174 13.99 -19.59 -19.35
N ARG A 175 15.29 -19.71 -19.05
CA ARG A 175 15.80 -19.81 -17.68
C ARG A 175 16.78 -18.69 -17.41
N MET A 176 16.76 -18.18 -16.21
CA MET A 176 17.73 -17.23 -15.70
C MET A 176 18.51 -17.87 -14.54
N ASP A 177 19.81 -17.67 -14.50
CA ASP A 177 20.60 -18.09 -13.34
C ASP A 177 20.20 -17.26 -12.12
N TYR A 178 19.76 -17.93 -11.06
CA TYR A 178 19.35 -17.29 -9.81
C TYR A 178 20.47 -16.43 -9.20
N ARG A 179 21.74 -16.86 -9.32
CA ARG A 179 22.88 -16.11 -8.79
C ARG A 179 23.09 -14.80 -9.54
N LEU A 180 22.86 -14.80 -10.84
CA LEU A 180 22.92 -13.58 -11.66
C LEU A 180 21.78 -12.62 -11.26
N LEU A 181 20.57 -13.14 -11.13
CA LEU A 181 19.39 -12.38 -10.71
C LEU A 181 19.61 -11.72 -9.33
N GLU A 182 20.13 -12.48 -8.35
CA GLU A 182 20.45 -11.94 -7.04
C GLU A 182 21.54 -10.87 -7.08
N LYS A 183 22.58 -11.06 -7.90
CA LYS A 183 23.63 -10.05 -8.10
C LYS A 183 23.05 -8.75 -8.66
N GLU A 184 22.18 -8.83 -9.66
CA GLU A 184 21.51 -7.67 -10.25
C GLU A 184 20.58 -6.97 -9.24
N ARG A 185 19.81 -7.74 -8.48
CA ARG A 185 18.95 -7.23 -7.40
C ARG A 185 19.74 -6.49 -6.31
N MET A 186 20.86 -7.07 -5.89
CA MET A 186 21.75 -6.42 -4.91
C MET A 186 22.40 -5.17 -5.48
N ALA A 187 22.79 -5.18 -6.76
CA ALA A 187 23.34 -4.00 -7.43
C ALA A 187 22.28 -2.89 -7.55
N PHE A 188 21.02 -3.23 -7.79
CA PHE A 188 19.90 -2.29 -7.77
C PHE A 188 19.71 -1.69 -6.38
N LYS A 189 19.63 -2.54 -5.34
CA LYS A 189 19.46 -2.08 -3.94
C LYS A 189 20.58 -1.15 -3.50
N LYS A 190 21.83 -1.39 -3.88
CA LYS A 190 22.97 -0.53 -3.54
C LYS A 190 22.92 0.87 -4.15
N LYS A 191 22.09 1.10 -5.15
CA LYS A 191 21.88 2.43 -5.76
C LYS A 191 20.79 3.24 -5.02
N MET A 192 20.04 2.60 -4.12
CA MET A 192 19.01 3.31 -3.36
C MET A 192 19.70 4.30 -2.41
N PRO A 193 19.21 5.57 -2.34
CA PRO A 193 19.74 6.54 -1.40
C PRO A 193 19.43 6.10 0.04
N GLU A 194 20.35 6.35 0.96
CA GLU A 194 20.11 6.12 2.38
C GLU A 194 19.09 7.14 2.92
N PHE A 195 18.24 6.70 3.85
CA PHE A 195 17.32 7.61 4.53
C PHE A 195 18.09 8.56 5.44
N ARG A 196 18.24 9.78 4.97
CA ARG A 196 18.72 10.92 5.73
C ARG A 196 17.82 12.10 5.42
N PHE A 197 17.17 12.65 6.43
CA PHE A 197 16.18 13.70 6.28
C PHE A 197 16.77 15.03 6.71
N ARG A 198 16.52 16.11 5.92
CA ARG A 198 17.04 17.44 6.22
C ARG A 198 15.94 18.42 6.59
N ASN A 199 14.93 18.54 5.78
CA ASN A 199 13.86 19.51 5.98
C ASN A 199 12.56 18.81 6.37
N ILE A 200 11.76 19.47 7.21
CA ILE A 200 10.42 19.03 7.59
C ILE A 200 9.41 20.05 7.09
N ILE A 201 8.59 19.64 6.14
CA ILE A 201 7.48 20.40 5.58
C ILE A 201 6.19 19.89 6.24
N ILE A 202 5.37 20.78 6.79
CA ILE A 202 4.18 20.38 7.56
C ILE A 202 2.96 21.08 6.98
N HIS A 203 1.97 20.30 6.60
CA HIS A 203 0.67 20.73 6.10
C HIS A 203 -0.43 20.40 7.11
N GLY A 204 -1.51 21.20 7.14
CA GLY A 204 -2.69 20.93 7.98
C GLY A 204 -2.54 21.34 9.45
N ALA A 205 -1.54 22.17 9.79
CA ALA A 205 -1.30 22.68 11.13
C ALA A 205 -0.98 24.19 11.11
N ASN A 206 -1.32 24.92 12.18
CA ASN A 206 -0.93 26.31 12.36
C ASN A 206 0.54 26.45 12.79
N ASP A 207 1.08 27.67 12.86
CA ASP A 207 2.51 27.88 13.09
C ASP A 207 2.98 27.42 14.48
N GLN A 208 2.17 27.52 15.51
CA GLN A 208 2.49 27.01 16.85
C GLN A 208 2.54 25.47 16.85
N GLN A 209 1.58 24.84 16.20
CA GLN A 209 1.50 23.38 16.03
C GLN A 209 2.68 22.88 15.18
N LYS A 210 3.02 23.56 14.08
CA LYS A 210 4.22 23.24 13.28
C LYS A 210 5.50 23.32 14.08
N LYS A 211 5.64 24.34 14.94
CA LYS A 211 6.81 24.48 15.82
C LYS A 211 6.88 23.33 16.84
N TYR A 212 5.75 22.93 17.39
CA TYR A 212 5.65 21.77 18.28
C TYR A 212 6.04 20.48 17.56
N ILE A 213 5.43 20.20 16.40
CA ILE A 213 5.71 18.99 15.63
C ILE A 213 7.19 18.88 15.27
N ARG A 214 7.83 19.96 14.81
CA ARG A 214 9.26 19.96 14.47
C ARG A 214 10.17 19.58 15.65
N LYS A 215 9.81 19.96 16.87
CA LYS A 215 10.62 19.65 18.07
C LYS A 215 10.67 18.15 18.41
N GLU A 216 9.74 17.37 17.87
CA GLU A 216 9.70 15.94 18.10
C GLU A 216 10.73 15.18 17.23
N PHE A 217 11.29 15.84 16.22
CA PHE A 217 12.33 15.30 15.36
C PHE A 217 13.68 15.90 15.75
N HIS A 218 14.55 15.09 16.34
CA HIS A 218 15.89 15.52 16.73
C HIS A 218 16.82 15.46 15.52
N SER A 219 17.53 16.53 15.25
CA SER A 219 18.54 16.58 14.19
C SER A 219 19.94 16.30 14.76
N GLU A 220 20.79 15.71 13.93
CA GLU A 220 22.23 15.58 14.16
C GLU A 220 22.93 16.96 14.02
N GLU A 221 24.23 17.02 14.29
CA GLU A 221 25.02 18.27 14.23
C GLU A 221 25.00 18.92 12.84
N ASP A 222 24.88 18.12 11.77
CA ASP A 222 24.79 18.61 10.38
C ASP A 222 23.38 19.06 9.96
N GLY A 223 22.42 19.05 10.89
CA GLY A 223 21.03 19.44 10.67
C GLY A 223 20.18 18.37 9.98
N THR A 224 20.69 17.15 9.84
CA THR A 224 19.93 15.99 9.31
C THR A 224 19.44 15.08 10.43
N PHE A 225 18.54 14.16 10.13
CA PHE A 225 18.09 13.12 11.05
C PHE A 225 17.83 11.81 10.31
N SER A 226 18.03 10.71 11.02
CA SER A 226 17.95 9.37 10.48
C SER A 226 16.50 8.86 10.41
N LEU A 227 16.30 7.71 9.73
CA LEU A 227 15.02 6.99 9.75
C LEU A 227 14.60 6.58 11.18
N GLU A 228 15.57 6.28 12.04
CA GLU A 228 15.30 5.93 13.44
C GLU A 228 14.74 7.14 14.21
N GLU A 229 15.32 8.31 14.03
CA GLU A 229 14.80 9.55 14.62
C GLU A 229 13.43 9.95 14.04
N LEU A 230 13.21 9.74 12.74
CA LEU A 230 11.88 9.87 12.12
C LEU A 230 10.88 8.96 12.83
N ARG A 231 11.22 7.69 13.01
CA ARG A 231 10.38 6.70 13.67
C ARG A 231 10.04 7.11 15.11
N LYS A 232 11.05 7.51 15.88
CA LYS A 232 10.86 8.00 17.25
C LYS A 232 9.94 9.22 17.31
N GLY A 233 10.19 10.23 16.48
CA GLY A 233 9.37 11.45 16.40
C GLY A 233 7.92 11.16 15.99
N TYR A 234 7.74 10.34 14.97
CA TYR A 234 6.41 9.92 14.51
C TYR A 234 5.60 9.22 15.61
N PHE A 235 6.20 8.25 16.31
CA PHE A 235 5.49 7.54 17.37
C PHE A 235 5.27 8.41 18.61
N ARG A 236 6.18 9.32 18.97
CA ARG A 236 5.92 10.31 20.03
C ARG A 236 4.70 11.16 19.71
N LEU A 237 4.62 11.71 18.49
CA LEU A 237 3.46 12.49 18.05
C LEU A 237 2.16 11.68 18.05
N MET A 238 2.19 10.42 17.63
CA MET A 238 0.99 9.58 17.57
C MET A 238 0.54 9.06 18.94
N SER A 239 1.48 8.86 19.90
CA SER A 239 1.18 8.27 21.22
C SER A 239 0.89 9.31 22.30
N SER A 240 1.49 10.49 22.22
CA SER A 240 1.45 11.48 23.31
C SER A 240 0.27 12.43 23.21
N ASP A 241 -0.58 12.35 22.16
CA ASP A 241 -1.32 13.53 21.85
C ASP A 241 -2.80 13.37 21.57
N ASN A 242 -3.55 14.15 22.35
CA ASN A 242 -4.95 14.42 22.09
C ASN A 242 -5.18 15.41 20.94
N MET A 243 -4.15 16.03 20.37
CA MET A 243 -4.28 17.08 19.33
C MET A 243 -4.23 16.55 17.89
N ILE A 244 -3.51 15.45 17.65
CA ILE A 244 -3.32 14.92 16.29
C ILE A 244 -4.21 13.69 16.08
N SER A 245 -4.99 13.69 15.00
CA SER A 245 -5.81 12.55 14.62
C SER A 245 -5.15 11.65 13.58
N GLU A 246 -4.28 12.23 12.74
CA GLU A 246 -3.60 11.49 11.67
C GLU A 246 -2.33 12.21 11.22
N ILE A 247 -1.29 11.43 10.93
CA ILE A 247 -0.05 11.89 10.27
C ILE A 247 0.20 11.00 9.07
N ILE A 248 0.34 11.60 7.89
CA ILE A 248 0.75 10.92 6.67
C ILE A 248 2.11 11.46 6.28
N PRO A 249 3.20 10.71 6.52
CA PRO A 249 4.54 11.09 6.16
C PRO A 249 4.85 10.69 4.72
N HIS A 250 5.57 11.54 3.97
CA HIS A 250 6.19 11.23 2.69
C HIS A 250 7.67 11.56 2.76
N ALA A 251 8.50 10.71 2.17
CA ALA A 251 9.93 10.93 1.99
C ALA A 251 10.18 11.45 0.57
N VAL A 252 10.37 12.75 0.43
CA VAL A 252 10.59 13.40 -0.87
C VAL A 252 12.09 13.56 -1.09
N TYR A 253 12.66 12.77 -2.00
CA TYR A 253 14.09 12.80 -2.28
C TYR A 253 14.52 14.04 -3.02
N ASN A 254 15.59 14.71 -2.52
CA ASN A 254 16.26 15.82 -3.17
C ASN A 254 17.59 15.33 -3.78
N PRO A 255 17.67 15.18 -5.11
CA PRO A 255 18.87 14.65 -5.75
C PRO A 255 20.08 15.62 -5.70
N TYR A 256 19.87 16.91 -5.43
CA TYR A 256 20.95 17.91 -5.34
C TYR A 256 21.70 17.81 -4.01
N GLU A 257 20.99 17.52 -2.94
CA GLU A 257 21.55 17.38 -1.59
C GLU A 257 21.84 15.92 -1.23
N ASN A 258 21.33 14.97 -2.02
CA ASN A 258 21.35 13.52 -1.76
C ASN A 258 20.71 13.15 -0.41
N ASP A 259 19.71 13.92 0.00
CA ASP A 259 18.95 13.77 1.23
C ASP A 259 17.44 13.74 0.92
N PHE A 260 16.64 13.40 1.92
CA PHE A 260 15.18 13.46 1.83
C PHE A 260 14.64 14.68 2.56
N ASN A 261 13.58 15.27 2.03
CA ASN A 261 12.67 16.12 2.79
C ASN A 261 11.56 15.27 3.36
N LEU A 262 11.23 15.47 4.63
CA LEU A 262 10.08 14.87 5.27
C LEU A 262 8.87 15.78 5.07
N ASP A 263 7.92 15.35 4.24
CA ASP A 263 6.63 16.02 4.06
C ASP A 263 5.59 15.34 4.95
N LEU A 264 4.97 16.09 5.85
CA LEU A 264 3.98 15.62 6.80
C LEU A 264 2.63 16.26 6.51
N LYS A 265 1.67 15.48 6.04
CA LYS A 265 0.26 15.88 6.04
C LYS A 265 -0.34 15.53 7.40
N VAL A 266 -0.72 16.52 8.19
CA VAL A 266 -1.22 16.35 9.55
C VAL A 266 -2.69 16.75 9.60
N ARG A 267 -3.51 15.90 10.21
CA ARG A 267 -4.90 16.24 10.55
C ARG A 267 -4.98 16.44 12.05
N MET A 268 -5.35 17.64 12.46
CA MET A 268 -5.59 17.95 13.87
C MET A 268 -6.95 17.42 14.29
N LYS A 269 -7.09 17.09 15.58
CA LYS A 269 -8.41 16.83 16.18
C LYS A 269 -9.15 18.17 16.38
N ASP A 270 -10.47 18.13 16.29
CA ASP A 270 -11.28 19.29 16.61
C ASP A 270 -11.10 19.69 18.08
N ASP A 271 -10.88 20.97 18.35
CA ASP A 271 -10.43 21.51 19.64
C ASP A 271 -11.40 21.32 20.84
N LEU A 272 -12.62 20.79 20.63
CA LEU A 272 -13.58 20.57 21.74
C LEU A 272 -14.50 19.36 21.48
N SER A 273 -14.26 18.26 22.17
CA SER A 273 -15.31 17.27 22.43
C SER A 273 -15.74 17.36 23.90
N LEU A 274 -16.81 18.12 24.18
CA LEU A 274 -17.45 18.14 25.50
C LEU A 274 -18.30 16.88 25.65
N ARG A 275 -17.83 15.88 26.38
CA ARG A 275 -18.65 14.72 26.78
C ARG A 275 -19.31 15.01 28.10
N VAL A 276 -20.59 15.40 28.08
CA VAL A 276 -21.42 15.52 29.29
C VAL A 276 -22.10 14.17 29.53
N GLY A 277 -21.64 13.42 30.54
CA GLY A 277 -22.30 12.23 31.04
C GLY A 277 -23.05 12.57 32.31
N GLY A 278 -24.37 12.43 32.33
CA GLY A 278 -25.19 12.55 33.54
C GLY A 278 -25.87 11.22 33.85
N ASN A 279 -25.71 10.70 35.08
CA ASN A 279 -26.56 9.65 35.60
C ASN A 279 -27.79 10.29 36.24
N VAL A 280 -28.96 10.04 35.67
CA VAL A 280 -30.25 10.35 36.35
C VAL A 280 -30.65 9.08 37.08
N GLY A 281 -30.43 9.05 38.40
CA GLY A 281 -30.97 8.05 39.30
C GLY A 281 -32.32 8.54 39.87
N SER A 282 -33.41 7.88 39.55
CA SER A 282 -34.69 8.03 40.25
C SER A 282 -34.69 7.05 41.42
N ASN A 283 -34.54 7.58 42.65
CA ASN A 283 -34.89 6.83 43.84
C ASN A 283 -36.41 6.94 44.01
N GLY A 284 -37.13 5.83 43.73
CA GLY A 284 -38.48 5.60 44.12
C GLY A 284 -38.54 4.66 45.32
#